data_b34431cd16cea5e770e49371b143234e
#
_entry.id   b34431cd16cea5e770e49371b143234e
#
_cell.length_a   1.000
_cell.length_b   1.000
_cell.length_c   1.000
_cell.angle_alpha   90.00
_cell.angle_beta   90.00
_cell.angle_gamma   90.00
#
_symmetry.space_group_name_H-M   'P 1'
#
loop_
_entity.id
_entity.type
_entity.pdbx_description
1 polymer ?
#
loop_
_entity_poly.entity_id
_entity_poly.type
_entity_poly.pdbx_seq_one_letter_code
_entity_poly.pdbx_strand_id
1 'polypeptide(L)'
;MQITLDGTEEIYNRSKAFIYKDGQSPYQVVLANIQRLLDAGVAVLIRLNMDECNVDNLMELADELHERFGENKKLTVYSHVLYEFLGCKESIPADSRNELYQKQQALYHKLVTLGYVKKLGLRKDLPLRRCIADHGGALTILPNGELGLCEQYSENNFIGHIDSEKLDETVRQSFREPWPILDACRKCFFYPECIRLKKCIEQQKCYEQMQIKVREDTLSAMRNTYEAWLKKEQISEEEPHSDC
;
A
#
# COMPACT_ATOMS: atom_id res chain seq x y z
N MET A 1 2.27 -14.26 1.96
CA MET A 1 3.52 -13.61 2.46
C MET A 1 3.75 -12.32 1.71
N GLN A 2 4.19 -11.24 2.37
CA GLN A 2 4.56 -9.99 1.69
C GLN A 2 6.09 -9.88 1.62
N ILE A 3 6.61 -9.47 0.46
CA ILE A 3 8.04 -9.28 0.18
C ILE A 3 8.19 -7.93 -0.49
N THR A 4 9.23 -7.16 -0.15
CA THR A 4 9.51 -5.86 -0.75
C THR A 4 10.65 -5.95 -1.76
N LEU A 5 10.46 -5.32 -2.92
CA LEU A 5 11.50 -5.09 -3.91
C LEU A 5 11.57 -3.59 -4.23
N ASP A 6 12.78 -3.04 -4.25
CA ASP A 6 13.01 -1.61 -4.42
C ASP A 6 13.58 -1.28 -5.82
N GLY A 7 13.69 -2.25 -6.70
CA GLY A 7 14.22 -2.11 -8.06
C GLY A 7 14.77 -3.43 -8.60
N THR A 8 15.33 -3.39 -9.82
CA THR A 8 16.09 -4.50 -10.42
C THR A 8 17.34 -4.80 -9.59
N GLU A 9 18.09 -5.81 -9.95
CA GLU A 9 19.19 -6.38 -9.16
C GLU A 9 20.18 -5.33 -8.63
N GLU A 10 20.64 -4.43 -9.50
CA GLU A 10 21.61 -3.39 -9.11
C GLU A 10 21.04 -2.46 -8.02
N ILE A 11 19.85 -1.93 -8.26
CA ILE A 11 19.20 -1.00 -7.31
C ILE A 11 18.85 -1.72 -6.02
N TYR A 12 18.29 -2.93 -6.11
CA TYR A 12 17.92 -3.72 -4.93
C TYR A 12 19.14 -4.01 -4.05
N ASN A 13 20.22 -4.52 -4.64
CA ASN A 13 21.42 -4.89 -3.90
C ASN A 13 22.08 -3.66 -3.26
N ARG A 14 22.11 -2.53 -3.96
CA ARG A 14 22.61 -1.26 -3.42
C ARG A 14 21.73 -0.75 -2.27
N SER A 15 20.41 -0.78 -2.43
CA SER A 15 19.46 -0.28 -1.43
C SER A 15 19.46 -1.14 -0.15
N LYS A 16 19.47 -2.46 -0.29
CA LYS A 16 19.46 -3.38 0.86
C LYS A 16 20.82 -3.53 1.53
N ALA A 17 21.91 -3.29 0.79
CA ALA A 17 23.29 -3.37 1.28
C ALA A 17 23.62 -4.68 2.04
N PHE A 18 22.87 -5.76 1.77
CA PHE A 18 23.07 -7.06 2.39
C PHE A 18 24.14 -7.84 1.64
N ILE A 19 25.08 -8.44 2.36
CA ILE A 19 26.21 -9.20 1.78
C ILE A 19 26.16 -10.63 2.29
N TYR A 20 26.02 -11.58 1.37
CA TYR A 20 26.19 -12.99 1.66
C TYR A 20 27.67 -13.37 1.66
N LYS A 21 28.09 -14.24 2.58
CA LYS A 21 29.50 -14.67 2.73
C LYS A 21 30.02 -15.39 1.49
N ASP A 22 29.17 -16.04 0.74
CA ASP A 22 29.46 -16.79 -0.49
C ASP A 22 29.38 -15.96 -1.76
N GLY A 23 29.13 -14.65 -1.63
CA GLY A 23 29.02 -13.71 -2.76
C GLY A 23 27.74 -13.81 -3.56
N GLN A 24 26.73 -14.56 -3.09
CA GLN A 24 25.44 -14.62 -3.78
C GLN A 24 24.76 -13.23 -3.81
N SER A 25 24.09 -12.94 -4.92
CA SER A 25 23.28 -11.73 -5.03
C SER A 25 22.04 -11.82 -4.11
N PRO A 26 21.83 -10.88 -3.19
CA PRO A 26 20.63 -10.82 -2.37
C PRO A 26 19.34 -10.79 -3.18
N TYR A 27 19.34 -10.09 -4.31
CA TYR A 27 18.21 -10.05 -5.23
C TYR A 27 17.86 -11.45 -5.78
N GLN A 28 18.85 -12.17 -6.29
CA GLN A 28 18.63 -13.51 -6.85
C GLN A 28 18.16 -14.50 -5.79
N VAL A 29 18.67 -14.40 -4.57
CA VAL A 29 18.21 -15.22 -3.43
C VAL A 29 16.74 -14.94 -3.12
N VAL A 30 16.33 -13.67 -3.11
CA VAL A 30 14.92 -13.30 -2.87
C VAL A 30 14.02 -13.82 -3.99
N LEU A 31 14.38 -13.64 -5.26
CA LEU A 31 13.59 -14.17 -6.38
C LEU A 31 13.48 -15.70 -6.35
N ALA A 32 14.55 -16.40 -6.00
CA ALA A 32 14.52 -17.85 -5.83
C ALA A 32 13.57 -18.27 -4.68
N ASN A 33 13.56 -17.52 -3.58
CA ASN A 33 12.65 -17.78 -2.47
C ASN A 33 11.18 -17.46 -2.83
N ILE A 34 10.92 -16.43 -3.63
CA ILE A 34 9.58 -16.17 -4.18
C ILE A 34 9.10 -17.38 -4.97
N GLN A 35 9.94 -17.93 -5.87
CA GLN A 35 9.61 -19.11 -6.65
C GLN A 35 9.27 -20.30 -5.74
N ARG A 36 10.10 -20.59 -4.75
CA ARG A 36 9.86 -21.69 -3.79
C ARG A 36 8.53 -21.54 -3.04
N LEU A 37 8.17 -20.29 -2.66
CA LEU A 37 6.90 -20.01 -1.99
C LEU A 37 5.71 -20.26 -2.93
N LEU A 38 5.81 -19.82 -4.19
CA LEU A 38 4.78 -20.03 -5.20
C LEU A 38 4.60 -21.51 -5.51
N ASP A 39 5.71 -22.27 -5.63
CA ASP A 39 5.71 -23.72 -5.86
C ASP A 39 5.08 -24.47 -4.67
N ALA A 40 5.34 -23.99 -3.45
CA ALA A 40 4.70 -24.50 -2.24
C ALA A 40 3.22 -24.08 -2.08
N GLY A 41 2.69 -23.34 -3.06
CA GLY A 41 1.30 -22.92 -3.05
C GLY A 41 0.98 -21.73 -2.15
N VAL A 42 1.97 -21.03 -1.63
CA VAL A 42 1.82 -19.84 -0.79
C VAL A 42 1.48 -18.62 -1.65
N ALA A 43 0.46 -17.87 -1.30
CA ALA A 43 0.17 -16.59 -1.93
C ALA A 43 1.26 -15.56 -1.56
N VAL A 44 1.87 -14.97 -2.58
CA VAL A 44 2.93 -13.97 -2.45
C VAL A 44 2.42 -12.61 -2.90
N LEU A 45 2.71 -11.59 -2.10
CA LEU A 45 2.42 -10.20 -2.37
C LEU A 45 3.75 -9.45 -2.48
N ILE A 46 4.12 -9.00 -3.67
CA ILE A 46 5.31 -8.18 -3.88
C ILE A 46 4.91 -6.71 -3.78
N ARG A 47 5.54 -6.00 -2.86
CA ARG A 47 5.42 -4.55 -2.72
C ARG A 47 6.64 -3.89 -3.36
N LEU A 48 6.39 -3.09 -4.38
CA LEU A 48 7.39 -2.25 -5.00
C LEU A 48 7.45 -0.92 -4.24
N ASN A 49 8.47 -0.73 -3.42
CA ASN A 49 8.70 0.56 -2.77
C ASN A 49 9.21 1.55 -3.80
N MET A 50 8.53 2.68 -3.93
CA MET A 50 8.75 3.66 -4.98
C MET A 50 9.13 5.01 -4.39
N ASP A 51 10.20 5.59 -4.91
CA ASP A 51 10.64 6.95 -4.66
C ASP A 51 11.10 7.61 -5.99
N GLU A 52 11.60 8.84 -5.90
CA GLU A 52 12.08 9.59 -7.07
C GLU A 52 13.31 8.95 -7.72
N CYS A 53 14.09 8.18 -6.96
CA CYS A 53 15.37 7.61 -7.43
C CYS A 53 15.18 6.30 -8.18
N ASN A 54 14.08 5.56 -7.93
CA ASN A 54 13.91 4.21 -8.46
C ASN A 54 12.69 4.03 -9.38
N VAL A 55 11.81 5.03 -9.47
CA VAL A 55 10.50 4.89 -10.12
C VAL A 55 10.58 4.41 -11.58
N ASP A 56 11.54 4.88 -12.35
CA ASP A 56 11.69 4.46 -13.75
C ASP A 56 12.19 3.01 -13.85
N ASN A 57 13.06 2.59 -12.92
CA ASN A 57 13.55 1.22 -12.83
C ASN A 57 12.47 0.21 -12.38
N LEU A 58 11.44 0.65 -11.64
CA LEU A 58 10.32 -0.22 -11.27
C LEU A 58 9.47 -0.65 -12.49
N MET A 59 9.50 0.12 -13.57
CA MET A 59 8.87 -0.28 -14.83
C MET A 59 9.61 -1.46 -15.47
N GLU A 60 10.93 -1.46 -15.43
CA GLU A 60 11.79 -2.56 -15.90
C GLU A 60 11.61 -3.79 -15.00
N LEU A 61 11.62 -3.57 -13.68
CA LEU A 61 11.38 -4.65 -12.72
C LEU A 61 10.04 -5.35 -12.95
N ALA A 62 8.98 -4.62 -13.32
CA ALA A 62 7.69 -5.23 -13.61
C ALA A 62 7.76 -6.20 -14.79
N ASP A 63 8.51 -5.87 -15.85
CA ASP A 63 8.75 -6.76 -16.99
C ASP A 63 9.58 -7.98 -16.58
N GLU A 64 10.68 -7.77 -15.84
CA GLU A 64 11.52 -8.86 -15.34
C GLU A 64 10.74 -9.86 -14.47
N LEU A 65 9.88 -9.35 -13.59
CA LEU A 65 9.02 -10.21 -12.77
C LEU A 65 8.04 -11.00 -13.65
N HIS A 66 7.52 -10.39 -14.73
CA HIS A 66 6.61 -11.06 -15.64
C HIS A 66 7.32 -12.13 -16.49
N GLU A 67 8.52 -11.86 -16.97
CA GLU A 67 9.35 -12.85 -17.66
C GLU A 67 9.66 -14.05 -16.78
N ARG A 68 9.91 -13.81 -15.50
CA ARG A 68 10.30 -14.86 -14.55
C ARG A 68 9.14 -15.68 -13.99
N PHE A 69 8.04 -15.04 -13.62
CA PHE A 69 6.94 -15.70 -12.89
C PHE A 69 5.66 -15.83 -13.72
N GLY A 70 5.56 -15.13 -14.86
CA GLY A 70 4.36 -15.11 -15.71
C GLY A 70 3.10 -14.62 -14.97
N GLU A 71 1.95 -14.95 -15.52
CA GLU A 71 0.66 -14.77 -14.86
C GLU A 71 0.44 -15.87 -13.82
N ASN A 72 0.74 -15.59 -12.56
CA ASN A 72 0.51 -16.53 -11.47
C ASN A 72 -0.62 -16.02 -10.55
N LYS A 73 -1.71 -16.81 -10.44
CA LYS A 73 -2.89 -16.43 -9.63
C LYS A 73 -2.59 -16.22 -8.14
N LYS A 74 -1.45 -16.74 -7.65
CA LYS A 74 -0.99 -16.57 -6.27
C LYS A 74 0.01 -15.44 -6.10
N LEU A 75 0.41 -14.78 -7.19
CA LEU A 75 1.31 -13.64 -7.17
C LEU A 75 0.52 -12.35 -7.42
N THR A 76 0.68 -11.41 -6.52
CA THR A 76 0.18 -10.03 -6.66
C THR A 76 1.35 -9.08 -6.53
N VAL A 77 1.46 -8.10 -7.42
CA VAL A 77 2.49 -7.07 -7.38
C VAL A 77 1.81 -5.71 -7.32
N TYR A 78 2.20 -4.86 -6.39
CA TYR A 78 1.67 -3.50 -6.27
C TYR A 78 2.78 -2.52 -5.87
N SER A 79 2.60 -1.25 -6.22
CA SER A 79 3.53 -0.18 -5.86
C SER A 79 3.04 0.60 -4.64
N HIS A 80 3.99 1.10 -3.85
CA HIS A 80 3.73 2.00 -2.74
C HIS A 80 4.77 3.09 -2.71
N VAL A 81 4.32 4.33 -2.76
CA VAL A 81 5.19 5.49 -2.64
C VAL A 81 5.70 5.56 -1.21
N LEU A 82 7.01 5.64 -1.06
CA LEU A 82 7.63 5.86 0.24
C LEU A 82 7.35 7.29 0.67
N TYR A 83 6.70 7.42 1.82
CA TYR A 83 6.54 8.71 2.48
C TYR A 83 7.75 8.94 3.39
N GLU A 84 8.21 10.17 3.46
CA GLU A 84 9.20 10.56 4.44
C GLU A 84 8.63 10.33 5.85
N PHE A 85 9.35 9.54 6.64
CA PHE A 85 9.07 9.47 8.07
C PHE A 85 9.31 10.84 8.71
N LEU A 86 8.51 11.17 9.70
CA LEU A 86 8.72 12.35 10.53
C LEU A 86 10.12 12.32 11.13
N GLY A 87 10.92 13.28 10.72
CA GLY A 87 12.34 13.37 11.13
C GLY A 87 13.30 13.58 9.96
N CYS A 88 12.96 13.19 8.76
CA CYS A 88 13.70 13.60 7.56
C CYS A 88 13.33 15.04 7.20
N LYS A 89 14.33 15.91 7.17
CA LYS A 89 14.17 17.38 7.18
C LYS A 89 13.64 17.99 5.89
N GLU A 90 13.41 17.23 4.84
CA GLU A 90 12.99 17.76 3.55
C GLU A 90 11.74 17.06 3.07
N SER A 91 10.62 17.77 3.11
CA SER A 91 9.39 17.30 2.48
C SER A 91 9.57 17.31 0.96
N ILE A 92 9.21 16.21 0.29
CA ILE A 92 9.17 16.17 -1.18
C ILE A 92 8.34 17.37 -1.68
N PRO A 93 8.85 18.19 -2.59
CA PRO A 93 8.10 19.33 -3.15
C PRO A 93 6.77 18.85 -3.76
N ALA A 94 5.75 19.71 -3.74
CA ALA A 94 4.42 19.35 -4.24
C ALA A 94 4.44 18.91 -5.71
N ASP A 95 5.25 19.56 -6.54
CA ASP A 95 5.36 19.24 -7.96
C ASP A 95 6.00 17.87 -8.20
N SER A 96 7.07 17.55 -7.46
CA SER A 96 7.72 16.22 -7.51
C SER A 96 6.77 15.11 -7.06
N ARG A 97 5.88 15.37 -6.09
CA ARG A 97 4.86 14.41 -5.68
C ARG A 97 3.84 14.14 -6.77
N ASN A 98 3.41 15.17 -7.49
CA ASN A 98 2.48 14.99 -8.61
C ASN A 98 3.09 14.12 -9.69
N GLU A 99 4.35 14.35 -10.06
CA GLU A 99 5.06 13.54 -11.03
C GLU A 99 5.19 12.08 -10.56
N LEU A 100 5.58 11.87 -9.30
CA LEU A 100 5.70 10.54 -8.71
C LEU A 100 4.36 9.80 -8.70
N TYR A 101 3.25 10.47 -8.41
CA TYR A 101 1.93 9.88 -8.48
C TYR A 101 1.51 9.54 -9.92
N GLN A 102 1.82 10.36 -10.90
CA GLN A 102 1.57 10.06 -12.31
C GLN A 102 2.36 8.81 -12.76
N LYS A 103 3.62 8.71 -12.39
CA LYS A 103 4.45 7.53 -12.63
C LYS A 103 3.91 6.29 -11.90
N GLN A 104 3.39 6.45 -10.67
CA GLN A 104 2.71 5.37 -9.95
C GLN A 104 1.46 4.87 -10.70
N GLN A 105 0.66 5.76 -11.28
CA GLN A 105 -0.49 5.36 -12.09
C GLN A 105 -0.04 4.62 -13.37
N ALA A 106 1.01 5.08 -14.03
CA ALA A 106 1.56 4.37 -15.18
C ALA A 106 2.02 2.95 -14.82
N LEU A 107 2.74 2.81 -13.70
CA LEU A 107 3.15 1.50 -13.18
C LEU A 107 1.94 0.63 -12.82
N TYR A 108 0.92 1.19 -12.18
CA TYR A 108 -0.32 0.47 -11.88
C TYR A 108 -0.98 -0.08 -13.16
N HIS A 109 -1.11 0.74 -14.20
CA HIS A 109 -1.67 0.28 -15.48
C HIS A 109 -0.84 -0.84 -16.10
N LYS A 110 0.48 -0.74 -16.04
CA LYS A 110 1.37 -1.81 -16.49
C LYS A 110 1.14 -3.09 -15.70
N LEU A 111 1.10 -3.04 -14.37
CA LEU A 111 0.84 -4.21 -13.52
C LEU A 111 -0.54 -4.83 -13.78
N VAL A 112 -1.55 -4.03 -14.12
CA VAL A 112 -2.86 -4.53 -14.57
C VAL A 112 -2.73 -5.27 -15.89
N THR A 113 -1.99 -4.71 -16.86
CA THR A 113 -1.78 -5.32 -18.19
C THR A 113 -1.02 -6.64 -18.06
N LEU A 114 -0.05 -6.72 -17.16
CA LEU A 114 0.72 -7.94 -16.86
C LEU A 114 -0.04 -8.97 -16.00
N GLY A 115 -1.30 -8.70 -15.65
CA GLY A 115 -2.14 -9.64 -14.89
C GLY A 115 -1.87 -9.69 -13.37
N TYR A 116 -0.98 -8.85 -12.83
CA TYR A 116 -0.59 -8.87 -11.43
C TYR A 116 -1.59 -8.24 -10.47
N VAL A 117 -2.37 -7.28 -10.95
CA VAL A 117 -3.45 -6.65 -10.17
C VAL A 117 -4.72 -6.57 -11.01
N LYS A 118 -5.84 -6.72 -10.35
CA LYS A 118 -7.14 -6.49 -10.99
C LYS A 118 -7.39 -4.99 -11.09
N LYS A 119 -8.05 -4.56 -12.17
CA LYS A 119 -8.54 -3.18 -12.26
C LYS A 119 -9.37 -2.83 -11.03
N LEU A 120 -9.07 -1.70 -10.42
CA LEU A 120 -9.86 -1.17 -9.31
C LEU A 120 -11.28 -0.89 -9.81
N GLY A 121 -12.26 -1.49 -9.13
CA GLY A 121 -13.68 -1.19 -9.30
C GLY A 121 -14.24 -0.51 -8.06
N LEU A 122 -15.45 0.01 -8.16
CA LEU A 122 -16.17 0.53 -7.00
C LEU A 122 -16.39 -0.60 -5.99
N ARG A 123 -16.16 -0.30 -4.75
CA ARG A 123 -16.48 -1.22 -3.66
C ARG A 123 -18.00 -1.31 -3.52
N LYS A 124 -18.50 -2.51 -3.31
CA LYS A 124 -19.92 -2.74 -3.03
C LYS A 124 -20.33 -2.27 -1.63
N ASP A 125 -19.37 -2.32 -0.70
CA ASP A 125 -19.58 -1.97 0.70
C ASP A 125 -18.64 -0.83 1.09
N LEU A 126 -19.12 0.12 1.87
CA LEU A 126 -18.32 1.13 2.55
C LEU A 126 -17.66 0.45 3.77
N PRO A 127 -16.39 0.06 3.71
CA PRO A 127 -15.74 -0.47 4.90
C PRO A 127 -15.50 0.69 5.87
N LEU A 128 -16.35 0.82 6.88
CA LEU A 128 -16.08 1.66 8.04
C LEU A 128 -14.91 1.07 8.85
N ARG A 129 -13.77 0.91 8.19
CA ARG A 129 -12.57 0.38 8.84
C ARG A 129 -11.91 1.52 9.61
N ARG A 130 -11.93 1.39 10.91
CA ARG A 130 -11.05 2.20 11.75
C ARG A 130 -9.63 1.64 11.67
N CYS A 131 -8.63 2.52 11.84
CA CYS A 131 -7.26 2.09 12.02
C CYS A 131 -7.17 1.14 13.24
N ILE A 132 -6.34 0.10 13.14
CA ILE A 132 -6.19 -0.86 14.25
C ILE A 132 -5.69 -0.21 15.55
N ALA A 133 -4.96 0.91 15.44
CA ALA A 133 -4.55 1.69 16.59
C ALA A 133 -5.74 2.36 17.28
N ASP A 134 -6.79 2.80 16.56
CA ASP A 134 -8.01 3.41 17.12
C ASP A 134 -8.77 2.46 18.04
N HIS A 135 -8.64 1.16 17.81
CA HIS A 135 -9.27 0.16 18.66
C HIS A 135 -8.41 -0.21 19.87
N GLY A 136 -7.17 0.29 19.95
CA GLY A 136 -6.20 -0.18 20.91
C GLY A 136 -5.83 -1.65 20.74
N GLY A 137 -6.11 -2.22 19.57
CA GLY A 137 -5.82 -3.61 19.23
C GLY A 137 -4.48 -3.82 18.53
N ALA A 138 -3.78 -2.74 18.21
CA ALA A 138 -2.42 -2.80 17.65
C ALA A 138 -1.40 -2.80 18.79
N LEU A 139 -0.28 -3.48 18.55
CA LEU A 139 0.90 -3.44 19.41
C LEU A 139 2.14 -3.40 18.52
N THR A 140 2.91 -2.33 18.66
CA THR A 140 4.22 -2.18 18.02
C THR A 140 5.29 -2.38 19.09
N ILE A 141 6.24 -3.25 18.82
CA ILE A 141 7.38 -3.51 19.69
C ILE A 141 8.61 -2.87 19.06
N LEU A 142 9.22 -1.94 19.76
CA LEU A 142 10.44 -1.28 19.32
C LEU A 142 11.69 -2.11 19.66
N PRO A 143 12.82 -1.88 18.99
CA PRO A 143 14.06 -2.60 19.24
C PRO A 143 14.57 -2.50 20.68
N ASN A 144 14.23 -1.44 21.40
CA ASN A 144 14.56 -1.22 22.81
C ASN A 144 13.54 -1.83 23.78
N GLY A 145 12.52 -2.52 23.29
CA GLY A 145 11.48 -3.15 24.11
C GLY A 145 10.30 -2.24 24.46
N GLU A 146 10.28 -0.99 24.06
CA GLU A 146 9.13 -0.11 24.26
C GLU A 146 7.94 -0.54 23.41
N LEU A 147 6.74 -0.35 23.95
CA LEU A 147 5.48 -0.78 23.35
C LEU A 147 4.66 0.44 22.91
N GLY A 148 4.26 0.46 21.65
CA GLY A 148 3.41 1.49 21.06
C GLY A 148 2.13 0.92 20.45
N LEU A 149 1.18 1.77 20.09
CA LEU A 149 -0.06 1.39 19.38
C LEU A 149 0.04 1.54 17.86
N CYS A 150 1.06 2.23 17.35
CA CYS A 150 1.22 2.51 15.94
C CYS A 150 2.71 2.72 15.62
N GLU A 151 3.17 2.13 14.52
CA GLU A 151 4.56 2.29 14.06
C GLU A 151 4.91 3.73 13.67
N GLN A 152 3.91 4.54 13.34
CA GLN A 152 4.09 5.95 13.00
C GLN A 152 4.23 6.87 14.22
N TYR A 153 3.93 6.37 15.43
CA TYR A 153 3.82 7.14 16.66
C TYR A 153 4.68 6.63 17.81
N SER A 154 5.71 5.86 17.48
CA SER A 154 6.48 5.18 18.49
C SER A 154 7.25 6.10 19.44
N GLU A 155 7.69 7.29 18.99
CA GLU A 155 8.72 8.04 19.72
C GLU A 155 8.24 8.80 20.98
N ASN A 156 6.94 9.02 21.18
CA ASN A 156 6.45 9.79 22.34
C ASN A 156 5.11 9.30 22.93
N ASN A 157 4.63 8.14 22.52
CA ASN A 157 3.34 7.64 22.99
C ASN A 157 3.44 6.14 23.32
N PHE A 158 4.41 5.80 24.15
CA PHE A 158 4.55 4.44 24.62
C PHE A 158 3.47 4.11 25.63
N ILE A 159 2.96 2.91 25.53
CA ILE A 159 2.00 2.35 26.47
C ILE A 159 2.66 1.46 27.52
N GLY A 160 3.97 1.26 27.44
CA GLY A 160 4.74 0.45 28.36
C GLY A 160 6.00 -0.11 27.74
N HIS A 161 6.55 -1.13 28.38
CA HIS A 161 7.73 -1.87 27.96
C HIS A 161 7.44 -3.37 27.99
N ILE A 162 8.14 -4.15 27.16
CA ILE A 162 7.94 -5.61 27.07
C ILE A 162 8.11 -6.32 28.41
N ASP A 163 8.96 -5.79 29.29
CA ASP A 163 9.19 -6.31 30.63
C ASP A 163 8.23 -5.76 31.68
N SER A 164 7.29 -4.88 31.30
CA SER A 164 6.34 -4.29 32.22
C SER A 164 5.11 -5.16 32.39
N GLU A 165 4.68 -5.37 33.64
CA GLU A 165 3.43 -6.12 33.90
C GLU A 165 2.18 -5.32 33.57
N LYS A 166 2.28 -4.00 33.41
CA LYS A 166 1.14 -3.11 33.18
C LYS A 166 1.40 -2.17 32.02
N LEU A 167 0.36 -1.95 31.22
CA LEU A 167 0.34 -0.98 30.14
C LEU A 167 -0.29 0.34 30.62
N ASP A 168 0.13 1.45 30.02
CA ASP A 168 -0.47 2.77 30.28
C ASP A 168 -1.82 2.88 29.56
N GLU A 169 -2.89 2.66 30.29
CA GLU A 169 -4.25 2.76 29.78
C GLU A 169 -4.65 4.20 29.44
N THR A 170 -3.99 5.21 30.01
CA THR A 170 -4.28 6.62 29.69
C THR A 170 -3.91 6.93 28.24
N VAL A 171 -2.71 6.52 27.82
CA VAL A 171 -2.26 6.65 26.43
C VAL A 171 -3.17 5.83 25.52
N ARG A 172 -3.48 4.60 25.87
CA ARG A 172 -4.37 3.72 25.10
C ARG A 172 -5.76 4.32 24.93
N GLN A 173 -6.32 4.89 25.99
CA GLN A 173 -7.64 5.54 25.94
C GLN A 173 -7.62 6.78 25.04
N SER A 174 -6.54 7.55 25.02
CA SER A 174 -6.42 8.75 24.18
C SER A 174 -6.52 8.42 22.67
N PHE A 175 -6.18 7.20 22.26
CA PHE A 175 -6.37 6.75 20.87
C PHE A 175 -7.83 6.41 20.54
N ARG A 176 -8.61 6.01 21.56
CA ARG A 176 -10.04 5.68 21.41
C ARG A 176 -10.96 6.89 21.41
N GLU A 177 -10.47 8.04 21.88
CA GLU A 177 -11.25 9.26 21.88
C GLU A 177 -11.59 9.73 20.44
N PRO A 178 -12.84 10.20 20.21
CA PRO A 178 -13.23 10.69 18.89
C PRO A 178 -12.34 11.85 18.44
N TRP A 179 -11.97 11.83 17.15
CA TRP A 179 -11.26 12.95 16.54
C TRP A 179 -12.20 14.12 16.25
N PRO A 180 -11.83 15.36 16.59
CA PRO A 180 -12.61 16.51 16.14
C PRO A 180 -12.57 16.61 14.61
N ILE A 181 -13.74 16.58 13.99
CA ILE A 181 -13.89 16.71 12.54
C ILE A 181 -13.56 18.14 12.15
N LEU A 182 -12.53 18.33 11.32
CA LEU A 182 -12.20 19.65 10.76
C LEU A 182 -13.28 20.09 9.76
N ASP A 183 -13.56 21.40 9.67
CA ASP A 183 -14.56 21.92 8.72
C ASP A 183 -14.22 21.57 7.26
N ALA A 184 -12.94 21.57 6.90
CA ALA A 184 -12.50 21.12 5.60
C ALA A 184 -12.87 19.65 5.31
N CYS A 185 -12.88 18.79 6.33
CA CYS A 185 -13.28 17.39 6.20
C CYS A 185 -14.77 17.24 5.95
N ARG A 186 -15.62 18.09 6.52
CA ARG A 186 -17.08 18.02 6.32
C ARG A 186 -17.50 18.26 4.86
N LYS A 187 -16.65 18.96 4.10
CA LYS A 187 -16.83 19.24 2.67
C LYS A 187 -16.09 18.25 1.76
N CYS A 188 -15.31 17.35 2.33
CA CYS A 188 -14.53 16.39 1.59
C CYS A 188 -15.41 15.20 1.19
N PHE A 189 -15.51 14.93 -0.11
CA PHE A 189 -16.30 13.81 -0.61
C PHE A 189 -15.76 12.43 -0.13
N PHE A 190 -14.49 12.40 0.27
CA PHE A 190 -13.82 11.21 0.76
C PHE A 190 -13.98 10.96 2.25
N TYR A 191 -14.59 11.92 2.96
CA TYR A 191 -14.71 11.87 4.41
C TYR A 191 -15.30 10.57 4.98
N PRO A 192 -16.35 9.97 4.41
CA PRO A 192 -16.90 8.74 4.96
C PRO A 192 -15.95 7.55 4.97
N GLU A 193 -15.00 7.52 4.01
CA GLU A 193 -13.98 6.46 3.89
C GLU A 193 -12.64 6.83 4.51
N CYS A 194 -12.47 8.10 4.86
CA CYS A 194 -11.23 8.58 5.45
C CYS A 194 -11.11 8.06 6.88
N ILE A 195 -10.25 7.08 7.06
CA ILE A 195 -9.92 6.56 8.40
C ILE A 195 -9.01 7.56 9.06
N ARG A 196 -9.47 8.15 10.17
CA ARG A 196 -8.70 9.15 10.90
C ARG A 196 -8.45 8.73 12.32
N LEU A 197 -7.19 8.82 12.68
CA LEU A 197 -6.68 8.76 14.04
C LEU A 197 -6.43 10.16 14.57
N LYS A 198 -6.79 10.44 15.79
CA LYS A 198 -6.55 11.74 16.45
C LYS A 198 -5.07 12.15 16.41
N LYS A 199 -4.16 11.19 16.40
CA LYS A 199 -2.72 11.40 16.40
C LYS A 199 -2.04 10.98 15.12
N CYS A 200 -2.80 10.59 14.10
CA CYS A 200 -2.22 10.15 12.84
C CYS A 200 -1.50 11.29 12.11
N ILE A 201 -0.24 11.09 11.90
CA ILE A 201 0.66 12.05 11.27
C ILE A 201 0.28 12.30 9.82
N GLU A 202 -0.12 11.26 9.12
CA GLU A 202 -0.59 11.34 7.73
C GLU A 202 -1.81 12.26 7.58
N GLN A 203 -2.61 12.40 8.63
CA GLN A 203 -3.81 13.22 8.60
C GLN A 203 -3.57 14.70 8.88
N GLN A 204 -2.52 15.01 9.61
CA GLN A 204 -2.11 16.40 9.79
C GLN A 204 -1.60 16.99 8.48
N LYS A 205 -1.32 16.14 7.50
CA LYS A 205 -0.83 16.49 6.17
C LYS A 205 -1.88 16.24 5.08
N CYS A 206 -3.19 16.46 5.36
CA CYS A 206 -4.19 16.45 4.31
C CYS A 206 -3.97 17.66 3.39
N TYR A 207 -3.46 17.44 2.20
CA TYR A 207 -3.18 18.46 1.20
C TYR A 207 -3.99 18.23 -0.07
N GLU A 208 -4.10 19.26 -0.88
CA GLU A 208 -4.93 19.29 -2.08
C GLU A 208 -4.60 18.15 -3.06
N GLN A 209 -3.32 17.82 -3.23
CA GLN A 209 -2.88 16.75 -4.13
C GLN A 209 -3.42 15.38 -3.70
N MET A 210 -3.55 15.12 -2.40
CA MET A 210 -4.15 13.88 -1.91
C MET A 210 -5.63 13.81 -2.30
N GLN A 211 -6.35 14.93 -2.24
CA GLN A 211 -7.76 15.00 -2.64
C GLN A 211 -7.91 14.79 -4.15
N ILE A 212 -7.02 15.37 -4.95
CA ILE A 212 -7.00 15.17 -6.41
C ILE A 212 -6.78 13.70 -6.73
N LYS A 213 -5.74 13.08 -6.15
CA LYS A 213 -5.44 11.66 -6.36
C LYS A 213 -6.63 10.76 -6.04
N VAL A 214 -7.23 10.96 -4.88
CA VAL A 214 -8.39 10.15 -4.45
C VAL A 214 -9.57 10.33 -5.39
N ARG A 215 -9.81 11.56 -5.88
CA ARG A 215 -10.85 11.83 -6.85
C ARG A 215 -10.59 11.09 -8.16
N GLU A 216 -9.36 11.11 -8.67
CA GLU A 216 -8.97 10.42 -9.89
C GLU A 216 -9.10 8.89 -9.75
N ASP A 217 -8.64 8.34 -8.64
CA ASP A 217 -8.78 6.91 -8.33
C ASP A 217 -10.26 6.50 -8.28
N THR A 218 -11.11 7.33 -7.67
CA THR A 218 -12.56 7.09 -7.59
C THR A 218 -13.20 7.13 -8.98
N LEU A 219 -12.89 8.14 -9.79
CA LEU A 219 -13.40 8.25 -11.16
C LEU A 219 -12.95 7.08 -12.03
N SER A 220 -11.70 6.65 -11.88
CA SER A 220 -11.17 5.46 -12.56
C SER A 220 -11.91 4.19 -12.13
N ALA A 221 -12.16 4.01 -10.84
CA ALA A 221 -12.93 2.88 -10.32
C ALA A 221 -14.37 2.88 -10.83
N MET A 222 -15.02 4.05 -10.93
CA MET A 222 -16.36 4.19 -11.52
C MET A 222 -16.37 3.76 -13.00
N ARG A 223 -15.42 4.26 -13.80
CA ARG A 223 -15.30 3.87 -15.22
C ARG A 223 -15.10 2.37 -15.37
N ASN A 224 -14.15 1.79 -14.63
CA ASN A 224 -13.86 0.36 -14.68
C ASN A 224 -15.10 -0.48 -14.31
N THR A 225 -15.88 -0.03 -13.32
CA THR A 225 -17.12 -0.72 -12.89
C THR A 225 -18.19 -0.64 -13.99
N TYR A 226 -18.36 0.52 -14.61
CA TYR A 226 -19.30 0.72 -15.71
C TYR A 226 -18.93 -0.10 -16.94
N GLU A 227 -17.66 -0.10 -17.35
CA GLU A 227 -17.16 -0.93 -18.44
C GLU A 227 -17.38 -2.43 -18.19
N ALA A 228 -17.16 -2.88 -16.96
CA ALA A 228 -17.40 -4.27 -16.58
C ALA A 228 -18.90 -4.64 -16.59
N TRP A 229 -19.76 -3.68 -16.24
CA TRP A 229 -21.22 -3.85 -16.33
C TRP A 229 -21.69 -3.92 -17.78
N LEU A 230 -21.24 -3.01 -18.65
CA LEU A 230 -21.57 -3.04 -20.10
C LEU A 230 -21.20 -4.36 -20.76
N LYS A 231 -20.03 -4.90 -20.45
CA LYS A 231 -19.61 -6.22 -20.98
C LYS A 231 -20.52 -7.36 -20.55
N LYS A 232 -21.06 -7.32 -19.34
CA LYS A 232 -22.00 -8.34 -18.85
C LYS A 232 -23.35 -8.25 -19.55
N GLU A 233 -23.85 -7.03 -19.76
CA GLU A 233 -25.13 -6.82 -20.47
C GLU A 233 -25.01 -7.31 -21.93
N GLN A 234 -23.91 -7.00 -22.64
CA GLN A 234 -23.67 -7.49 -23.99
C GLN A 234 -23.63 -9.01 -24.08
N ILE A 235 -23.02 -9.70 -23.11
CA ILE A 235 -22.98 -11.17 -23.07
C ILE A 235 -24.39 -11.74 -22.81
N SER A 236 -25.20 -11.10 -21.99
CA SER A 236 -26.57 -11.55 -21.71
C SER A 236 -27.54 -11.38 -22.91
N GLU A 237 -27.25 -10.44 -23.81
CA GLU A 237 -28.02 -10.26 -25.06
C GLU A 237 -27.60 -11.22 -26.17
N GLU A 238 -26.36 -11.75 -26.12
CA GLU A 238 -25.85 -12.72 -27.10
C GLU A 238 -26.18 -14.19 -26.78
N GLU A 239 -26.64 -14.50 -25.58
CA GLU A 239 -27.14 -15.85 -25.26
C GLU A 239 -28.56 -16.01 -25.86
N PRO A 240 -28.75 -16.81 -26.95
CA PRO A 240 -30.08 -17.05 -27.49
C PRO A 240 -30.90 -17.79 -26.44
N HIS A 241 -32.09 -17.27 -26.14
CA HIS A 241 -33.12 -18.02 -25.46
C HIS A 241 -33.31 -19.36 -26.18
N SER A 242 -32.72 -20.40 -25.63
CA SER A 242 -33.09 -21.77 -26.04
C SER A 242 -34.44 -22.05 -25.45
N ASP A 243 -35.47 -21.69 -26.24
CA ASP A 243 -36.84 -22.18 -25.99
C ASP A 243 -36.82 -23.71 -26.08
N CYS A 244 -37.11 -24.36 -24.98
CA CYS A 244 -37.66 -25.71 -24.91
C CYS A 244 -39.14 -25.66 -24.73
#